data_f53c7bdf5c1e88da78ec548bddbce451
#
_entry.id   f53c7bdf5c1e88da78ec548bddbce451
#
_cell.length_a   1.000
_cell.length_b   1.000
_cell.length_c   1.000
_cell.angle_alpha   90.00
_cell.angle_beta   90.00
_cell.angle_gamma   90.00
#
_symmetry.space_group_name_H-M   'P 1'
#
loop_
_entity.id
_entity.type
_entity.pdbx_description
1 polymer ?
#
loop_
_entity_poly.entity_id
_entity_poly.type
_entity_poly.pdbx_seq_one_letter_code
_entity_poly.pdbx_strand_id
1 'polypeptide(L)'
;MKKLFSFLIILLFCRPALAVEASDYAYSPQWLALVHYQKGITGYKGTIGSDNFYVSHEGRTNPQKELDATIALFNSGDDKTKCMFPARYLRLKQSGLINTNFPVCDEYEQFKKDLRPSGATLLFTDAYMNNSSSLFGHTLIRIDTARKGTQLLAHGINYGAWTRGYENSFLYAVYGLAGFYPGGYTVKPYYDVINTYNNLENRDIWEYNLNLSAEELDLFVAHIWEVGQTTTPYYFFTQNCSYMLMEVFDAVRPELKLAQSFPVQTIPLDTIKAVVKREGLVSEVNYRPSRQRKIRHRMKQMNKPQFKAFLEATKLDLTQTESLPEEEQADVLETAYQYIQYQYVANEITLQDYRKKSFELLKARNKVKAGQKFDELKTGNNPAYAHDSMQASVGIGAKDGDVYQEIRYRPAYHSLTDNGFGFLRGAEINFLDIAVRHYDKHDRYVLQQINVLELASLSPIDEVFKAVSYKVGINVTRQTNPQTQNDYYALNANVNGGGTYALTDNIWLYALTGLDAAYGGGLPHNQWAGTDLTGGVLFNSEWFGGSAEIKKVFATNKIGSTLTYGAVLDYYLTRNIALEAKFTHTQNYGKNVNESLLRLKYNF
;
A
#
# COMPACT_ATOMS: atom_id res chain seq x y z
N MET A 1 77.20 -8.56 -15.88
CA MET A 1 77.14 -8.27 -17.33
C MET A 1 76.18 -9.25 -17.96
N LYS A 2 75.31 -8.80 -18.75
CA LYS A 2 74.24 -9.36 -19.60
C LYS A 2 72.83 -9.22 -19.00
N LYS A 3 72.19 -8.11 -19.46
CA LYS A 3 70.76 -7.83 -19.37
C LYS A 3 70.06 -8.70 -20.41
N LEU A 4 69.05 -9.49 -19.96
CA LEU A 4 68.10 -10.13 -20.88
C LEU A 4 66.81 -9.33 -20.81
N PHE A 5 66.43 -8.69 -21.92
CA PHE A 5 65.16 -8.04 -22.17
C PHE A 5 64.14 -9.15 -22.47
N SER A 6 63.15 -9.32 -21.60
CA SER A 6 61.96 -10.12 -21.93
C SER A 6 60.83 -9.22 -22.43
N PHE A 7 60.57 -9.28 -23.72
CA PHE A 7 59.41 -8.68 -24.37
C PHE A 7 58.16 -9.50 -24.02
N LEU A 8 57.29 -8.96 -23.17
CA LEU A 8 56.01 -9.57 -22.90
C LEU A 8 55.00 -9.12 -23.97
N ILE A 9 54.73 -9.98 -24.94
CA ILE A 9 53.66 -9.76 -25.94
C ILE A 9 52.34 -9.97 -25.23
N ILE A 10 51.60 -8.88 -24.93
CA ILE A 10 50.22 -8.90 -24.52
C ILE A 10 49.39 -9.15 -25.79
N LEU A 11 49.03 -10.41 -26.00
CA LEU A 11 47.98 -10.78 -26.95
C LEU A 11 46.64 -10.35 -26.36
N LEU A 12 46.14 -9.20 -26.81
CA LEU A 12 44.74 -8.80 -26.68
C LEU A 12 43.91 -9.83 -27.45
N PHE A 13 43.36 -10.79 -26.74
CA PHE A 13 42.26 -11.63 -27.24
C PHE A 13 41.02 -10.73 -27.34
N CYS A 14 40.83 -10.05 -28.48
CA CYS A 14 39.54 -9.61 -28.95
C CYS A 14 38.70 -10.91 -29.13
N ARG A 15 37.92 -11.29 -28.13
CA ARG A 15 36.87 -12.29 -28.35
C ARG A 15 35.89 -11.65 -29.36
N PRO A 16 35.68 -12.27 -30.52
CA PRO A 16 34.56 -11.85 -31.36
C PRO A 16 33.30 -12.06 -30.50
N ALA A 17 32.44 -11.04 -30.43
CA ALA A 17 31.12 -11.20 -29.86
C ALA A 17 30.45 -12.35 -30.63
N LEU A 18 30.33 -13.52 -30.01
CA LEU A 18 29.57 -14.64 -30.56
C LEU A 18 28.16 -14.09 -30.77
N ALA A 19 27.68 -14.06 -32.00
CA ALA A 19 26.30 -13.76 -32.31
C ALA A 19 25.43 -14.75 -31.50
N VAL A 20 24.59 -14.22 -30.61
CA VAL A 20 23.68 -15.04 -29.81
C VAL A 20 22.70 -15.70 -30.79
N GLU A 21 22.59 -17.02 -30.79
CA GLU A 21 21.58 -17.69 -31.61
C GLU A 21 20.18 -17.28 -31.14
N ALA A 22 19.26 -17.07 -32.08
CA ALA A 22 17.88 -16.66 -31.76
C ALA A 22 17.16 -17.64 -30.83
N SER A 23 17.50 -18.95 -30.93
CA SER A 23 16.99 -19.99 -30.03
C SER A 23 17.38 -19.77 -28.57
N ASP A 24 18.63 -19.35 -28.32
CA ASP A 24 19.11 -19.09 -26.96
C ASP A 24 18.53 -17.78 -26.41
N TYR A 25 18.35 -16.78 -27.27
CA TYR A 25 17.81 -15.49 -26.84
C TYR A 25 16.33 -15.54 -26.46
N ALA A 26 15.51 -16.40 -27.09
CA ALA A 26 14.10 -16.57 -26.77
C ALA A 26 13.84 -16.93 -25.29
N TYR A 27 14.80 -17.60 -24.67
CA TYR A 27 14.72 -18.02 -23.26
C TYR A 27 15.67 -17.21 -22.36
N SER A 28 16.27 -16.15 -22.88
CA SER A 28 17.11 -15.25 -22.09
C SER A 28 16.28 -14.48 -21.07
N PRO A 29 16.84 -14.11 -19.91
CA PRO A 29 16.17 -13.27 -18.94
C PRO A 29 15.65 -11.94 -19.53
N GLN A 30 16.39 -11.36 -20.50
CA GLN A 30 16.06 -10.11 -21.18
C GLN A 30 14.77 -10.22 -22.00
N TRP A 31 14.63 -11.29 -22.79
CA TRP A 31 13.45 -11.49 -23.62
C TRP A 31 12.24 -11.91 -22.79
N LEU A 32 12.46 -12.85 -21.85
CA LEU A 32 11.36 -13.33 -20.98
C LEU A 32 10.78 -12.20 -20.12
N ALA A 33 11.61 -11.33 -19.55
CA ALA A 33 11.15 -10.20 -18.76
C ALA A 33 10.45 -9.14 -19.63
N LEU A 34 10.99 -8.83 -20.82
CA LEU A 34 10.43 -7.83 -21.72
C LEU A 34 9.02 -8.20 -22.22
N VAL A 35 8.77 -9.51 -22.43
CA VAL A 35 7.47 -10.03 -22.90
C VAL A 35 6.63 -10.54 -21.73
N HIS A 36 7.04 -10.25 -20.49
CA HIS A 36 6.33 -10.60 -19.25
C HIS A 36 6.03 -12.10 -19.11
N TYR A 37 6.95 -12.97 -19.50
CA TYR A 37 6.78 -14.41 -19.34
C TYR A 37 7.06 -14.87 -17.90
N GLN A 38 6.17 -15.70 -17.40
CA GLN A 38 6.37 -16.47 -16.18
C GLN A 38 6.52 -17.95 -16.51
N LYS A 39 7.45 -18.61 -15.84
CA LYS A 39 7.65 -20.06 -15.96
C LYS A 39 6.70 -20.78 -15.01
N GLY A 40 5.74 -21.50 -15.55
CA GLY A 40 4.83 -22.38 -14.82
C GLY A 40 5.25 -23.85 -14.91
N ILE A 41 4.40 -24.74 -14.38
CA ILE A 41 4.62 -26.20 -14.43
C ILE A 41 4.59 -26.72 -15.88
N THR A 42 3.71 -26.15 -16.72
CA THR A 42 3.46 -26.58 -18.10
C THR A 42 4.24 -25.79 -19.15
N GLY A 43 5.19 -24.92 -18.72
CA GLY A 43 5.96 -24.07 -19.63
C GLY A 43 5.85 -22.59 -19.32
N TYR A 44 6.02 -21.75 -20.32
CA TYR A 44 5.96 -20.30 -20.17
C TYR A 44 4.56 -19.76 -20.48
N LYS A 45 4.16 -18.71 -19.77
CA LYS A 45 2.93 -17.97 -20.03
C LYS A 45 3.14 -16.47 -19.78
N GLY A 46 2.77 -15.65 -20.76
CA GLY A 46 2.79 -14.20 -20.61
C GLY A 46 1.65 -13.70 -19.70
N THR A 47 1.97 -12.77 -18.81
CA THR A 47 1.03 -12.17 -17.84
C THR A 47 0.10 -11.14 -18.47
N ILE A 48 0.53 -10.48 -19.56
CA ILE A 48 -0.30 -9.52 -20.29
C ILE A 48 -1.49 -10.24 -20.94
N GLY A 49 -2.70 -9.74 -20.67
CA GLY A 49 -3.95 -10.38 -21.10
C GLY A 49 -4.35 -10.09 -22.54
N SER A 50 -3.92 -8.96 -23.09
CA SER A 50 -4.29 -8.51 -24.44
C SER A 50 -3.53 -9.25 -25.54
N ASP A 51 -4.26 -9.76 -26.52
CA ASP A 51 -3.66 -10.48 -27.65
C ASP A 51 -2.80 -9.56 -28.56
N ASN A 52 -3.13 -8.27 -28.65
CA ASN A 52 -2.36 -7.28 -29.40
C ASN A 52 -0.96 -6.99 -28.83
N PHE A 53 -0.66 -7.45 -27.64
CA PHE A 53 0.69 -7.41 -27.08
C PHE A 53 1.63 -8.42 -27.72
N TYR A 54 1.10 -9.51 -28.26
CA TYR A 54 1.88 -10.58 -28.88
C TYR A 54 1.80 -10.46 -30.41
N VAL A 55 2.98 -10.54 -31.07
CA VAL A 55 3.08 -10.54 -32.53
C VAL A 55 2.65 -11.88 -33.10
N SER A 56 3.00 -12.97 -32.39
CA SER A 56 2.57 -14.33 -32.75
C SER A 56 1.25 -14.71 -32.09
N HIS A 57 0.35 -15.40 -32.79
CA HIS A 57 -0.86 -15.99 -32.20
C HIS A 57 -0.56 -16.97 -31.05
N GLU A 58 0.59 -17.64 -31.07
CA GLU A 58 1.05 -18.52 -30.01
C GLU A 58 1.98 -17.79 -29.03
N GLY A 59 2.23 -16.50 -29.26
CA GLY A 59 3.22 -15.69 -28.54
C GLY A 59 3.00 -15.68 -27.05
N ARG A 60 1.77 -15.72 -26.57
CA ARG A 60 1.47 -15.74 -25.14
C ARG A 60 2.04 -16.94 -24.38
N THR A 61 2.26 -18.08 -25.05
CA THR A 61 2.72 -19.33 -24.42
C THR A 61 4.02 -19.87 -24.99
N ASN A 62 4.51 -19.29 -26.09
CA ASN A 62 5.70 -19.76 -26.79
C ASN A 62 6.69 -18.61 -27.02
N PRO A 63 7.72 -18.44 -26.14
CA PRO A 63 8.72 -17.39 -26.27
C PRO A 63 9.49 -17.41 -27.59
N GLN A 64 9.76 -18.61 -28.14
CA GLN A 64 10.48 -18.74 -29.41
C GLN A 64 9.66 -18.21 -30.59
N LYS A 65 8.38 -18.63 -30.69
CA LYS A 65 7.50 -18.16 -31.77
C LYS A 65 7.25 -16.65 -31.70
N GLU A 66 7.17 -16.10 -30.50
CA GLU A 66 7.05 -14.66 -30.30
C GLU A 66 8.30 -13.92 -30.75
N LEU A 67 9.47 -14.43 -30.42
CA LEU A 67 10.74 -13.84 -30.86
C LEU A 67 10.86 -13.89 -32.40
N ASP A 68 10.61 -15.05 -33.01
CA ASP A 68 10.71 -15.24 -34.47
C ASP A 68 9.74 -14.30 -35.20
N ALA A 69 8.49 -14.20 -34.74
CA ALA A 69 7.49 -13.29 -35.30
C ALA A 69 7.91 -11.81 -35.14
N THR A 70 8.49 -11.45 -33.99
CA THR A 70 8.95 -10.08 -33.75
C THR A 70 10.14 -9.73 -34.63
N ILE A 71 11.10 -10.63 -34.82
CA ILE A 71 12.22 -10.43 -35.77
C ILE A 71 11.69 -10.29 -37.20
N ALA A 72 10.75 -11.15 -37.62
CA ALA A 72 10.12 -11.06 -38.93
C ALA A 72 9.38 -9.73 -39.12
N LEU A 73 8.66 -9.25 -38.11
CA LEU A 73 8.01 -7.94 -38.13
C LEU A 73 9.01 -6.81 -38.41
N PHE A 74 10.13 -6.75 -37.68
CA PHE A 74 11.12 -5.68 -37.88
C PHE A 74 11.82 -5.74 -39.24
N ASN A 75 11.86 -6.90 -39.89
CA ASN A 75 12.37 -7.08 -41.25
C ASN A 75 11.29 -6.90 -42.33
N SER A 76 10.02 -6.68 -41.96
CA SER A 76 8.92 -6.45 -42.90
C SER A 76 8.79 -4.97 -43.29
N GLY A 77 7.81 -4.63 -44.15
CA GLY A 77 7.41 -3.26 -44.49
C GLY A 77 6.29 -2.69 -43.58
N ASP A 78 5.86 -3.38 -42.55
CA ASP A 78 4.74 -2.95 -41.68
C ASP A 78 5.19 -1.98 -40.60
N ASP A 79 5.44 -0.73 -40.97
CA ASP A 79 5.92 0.31 -40.05
C ASP A 79 4.88 0.68 -38.99
N LYS A 80 3.59 0.55 -39.28
CA LYS A 80 2.53 0.82 -38.31
C LYS A 80 2.60 -0.13 -37.11
N THR A 81 2.72 -1.43 -37.37
CA THR A 81 2.82 -2.44 -36.29
C THR A 81 4.16 -2.34 -35.57
N LYS A 82 5.28 -2.01 -36.28
CA LYS A 82 6.58 -1.76 -35.64
C LYS A 82 6.51 -0.66 -34.58
N CYS A 83 5.74 0.42 -34.82
CA CYS A 83 5.57 1.53 -33.91
C CYS A 83 4.89 1.16 -32.58
N MET A 84 4.28 -0.01 -32.50
CA MET A 84 3.74 -0.54 -31.23
C MET A 84 4.84 -1.09 -30.31
N PHE A 85 6.02 -1.48 -30.84
CA PHE A 85 7.01 -2.27 -30.14
C PHE A 85 8.43 -1.65 -30.06
N PRO A 86 8.58 -0.38 -29.64
CA PRO A 86 9.90 0.29 -29.59
C PRO A 86 10.87 -0.36 -28.59
N ALA A 87 10.41 -0.91 -27.47
CA ALA A 87 11.28 -1.57 -26.50
C ALA A 87 11.84 -2.88 -27.03
N ARG A 88 11.02 -3.66 -27.72
CA ARG A 88 11.48 -4.89 -28.41
C ARG A 88 12.51 -4.56 -29.48
N TYR A 89 12.27 -3.50 -30.25
CA TYR A 89 13.27 -3.01 -31.21
C TYR A 89 14.61 -2.70 -30.53
N LEU A 90 14.60 -1.92 -29.44
CA LEU A 90 15.83 -1.55 -28.72
C LEU A 90 16.59 -2.80 -28.23
N ARG A 91 15.88 -3.77 -27.65
CA ARG A 91 16.48 -5.00 -27.15
C ARG A 91 17.02 -5.90 -28.25
N LEU A 92 16.28 -6.09 -29.34
CA LEU A 92 16.72 -6.92 -30.47
C LEU A 92 17.88 -6.27 -31.23
N LYS A 93 17.90 -4.94 -31.37
CA LYS A 93 19.04 -4.21 -31.92
C LYS A 93 20.29 -4.33 -31.05
N GLN A 94 20.14 -4.20 -29.73
CA GLN A 94 21.24 -4.37 -28.77
C GLN A 94 21.83 -5.80 -28.80
N SER A 95 20.97 -6.82 -29.00
CA SER A 95 21.42 -8.21 -29.08
C SER A 95 22.00 -8.60 -30.46
N GLY A 96 21.94 -7.70 -31.46
CA GLY A 96 22.40 -7.98 -32.81
C GLY A 96 21.48 -8.88 -33.65
N LEU A 97 20.26 -9.21 -33.15
CA LEU A 97 19.29 -10.07 -33.86
C LEU A 97 18.59 -9.35 -35.02
N ILE A 98 18.55 -8.02 -35.01
CA ILE A 98 18.06 -7.19 -36.10
C ILE A 98 19.08 -6.09 -36.43
N ASN A 99 19.13 -5.68 -37.72
CA ASN A 99 20.00 -4.60 -38.18
C ASN A 99 19.25 -3.50 -38.93
N THR A 100 17.93 -3.50 -38.86
CA THR A 100 17.05 -2.50 -39.49
C THR A 100 17.00 -1.22 -38.64
N ASN A 101 16.54 -0.13 -39.25
CA ASN A 101 16.25 1.11 -38.52
C ASN A 101 14.81 1.10 -38.02
N PHE A 102 14.58 1.77 -36.88
CA PHE A 102 13.21 1.97 -36.40
C PHE A 102 12.50 2.99 -37.30
N PRO A 103 11.22 2.76 -37.66
CA PRO A 103 10.48 3.71 -38.48
C PRO A 103 10.21 5.02 -37.73
N VAL A 104 9.86 6.06 -38.47
CA VAL A 104 9.36 7.30 -37.87
C VAL A 104 7.95 7.05 -37.34
N CYS A 105 7.76 7.20 -36.04
CA CYS A 105 6.50 6.90 -35.33
C CYS A 105 6.02 8.18 -34.63
N ASP A 106 5.23 8.99 -35.32
CA ASP A 106 4.83 10.32 -34.83
C ASP A 106 4.19 10.31 -33.44
N GLU A 107 3.32 9.36 -33.16
CA GLU A 107 2.65 9.26 -31.85
C GLU A 107 3.63 8.88 -30.73
N TYR A 108 4.55 7.94 -30.99
CA TYR A 108 5.57 7.55 -30.01
C TYR A 108 6.57 8.69 -29.78
N GLU A 109 6.99 9.39 -30.84
CA GLU A 109 7.88 10.56 -30.70
C GLU A 109 7.19 11.70 -29.93
N GLN A 110 5.89 11.93 -30.17
CA GLN A 110 5.11 12.90 -29.41
C GLN A 110 5.00 12.49 -27.93
N PHE A 111 4.73 11.21 -27.64
CA PHE A 111 4.72 10.68 -26.28
C PHE A 111 6.05 10.94 -25.54
N LYS A 112 7.19 10.67 -26.17
CA LYS A 112 8.51 11.00 -25.58
C LYS A 112 8.71 12.49 -25.35
N LYS A 113 8.28 13.34 -26.30
CA LYS A 113 8.37 14.80 -26.19
C LYS A 113 7.52 15.34 -25.04
N ASP A 114 6.35 14.74 -24.81
CA ASP A 114 5.45 15.13 -23.72
C ASP A 114 6.03 14.72 -22.36
N LEU A 115 6.60 13.53 -22.23
CA LEU A 115 7.20 13.02 -21.01
C LEU A 115 8.52 13.75 -20.66
N ARG A 116 9.37 14.10 -21.64
CA ARG A 116 10.71 14.71 -21.45
C ARG A 116 11.54 13.97 -20.39
N PRO A 117 11.76 12.68 -20.53
CA PRO A 117 12.36 11.86 -19.48
C PRO A 117 13.80 12.28 -19.17
N SER A 118 14.13 12.42 -17.88
CA SER A 118 15.47 12.62 -17.36
C SER A 118 15.80 11.73 -16.16
N GLY A 119 14.82 11.00 -15.67
CA GLY A 119 14.89 10.06 -14.57
C GLY A 119 13.54 9.44 -14.29
N ALA A 120 13.50 8.53 -13.34
CA ALA A 120 12.27 7.91 -12.85
C ALA A 120 12.29 7.82 -11.33
N THR A 121 11.14 8.03 -10.71
CA THR A 121 10.94 7.96 -9.26
C THR A 121 9.78 7.03 -8.96
N LEU A 122 10.02 5.99 -8.17
CA LEU A 122 8.97 5.13 -7.64
C LEU A 122 8.27 5.85 -6.49
N LEU A 123 6.96 5.97 -6.56
CA LEU A 123 6.14 6.63 -5.57
C LEU A 123 5.34 5.60 -4.79
N PHE A 124 5.30 5.77 -3.49
CA PHE A 124 4.42 5.03 -2.60
C PHE A 124 3.52 6.01 -1.85
N THR A 125 2.22 5.78 -1.90
CA THR A 125 1.24 6.52 -1.10
C THR A 125 0.74 5.65 0.02
N ASP A 126 0.72 6.17 1.24
CA ASP A 126 0.31 5.43 2.44
C ASP A 126 -1.08 4.79 2.30
N ALA A 127 -1.39 3.83 3.17
CA ALA A 127 -2.69 3.19 3.25
C ALA A 127 -3.84 4.19 3.34
N TYR A 128 -4.95 3.91 2.66
CA TYR A 128 -6.18 4.71 2.72
C TYR A 128 -7.34 3.84 3.15
N MET A 129 -7.75 3.98 4.41
CA MET A 129 -8.74 3.11 5.05
C MET A 129 -10.16 3.29 4.53
N ASN A 130 -10.44 4.36 3.78
CA ASN A 130 -11.77 4.64 3.25
C ASN A 130 -12.02 4.07 1.84
N ASN A 131 -11.04 3.38 1.25
CA ASN A 131 -11.16 2.76 -0.07
C ASN A 131 -10.51 1.39 -0.09
N SER A 132 -11.27 0.35 -0.41
CA SER A 132 -10.81 -1.05 -0.41
C SER A 132 -9.64 -1.33 -1.37
N SER A 133 -9.53 -0.60 -2.49
CA SER A 133 -8.41 -0.75 -3.43
C SER A 133 -7.10 -0.11 -2.95
N SER A 134 -7.16 0.71 -1.92
CA SER A 134 -6.02 1.47 -1.41
C SER A 134 -5.67 1.14 0.05
N LEU A 135 -6.27 0.10 0.61
CA LEU A 135 -6.03 -0.33 1.99
C LEU A 135 -4.54 -0.61 2.28
N PHE A 136 -3.83 -1.21 1.33
CA PHE A 136 -2.42 -1.58 1.46
C PHE A 136 -1.45 -0.51 0.95
N GLY A 137 -1.94 0.69 0.66
CA GLY A 137 -1.17 1.71 -0.05
C GLY A 137 -1.31 1.59 -1.57
N HIS A 138 -0.60 2.44 -2.29
CA HIS A 138 -0.60 2.42 -3.75
C HIS A 138 0.77 2.81 -4.29
N THR A 139 1.20 2.21 -5.40
CA THR A 139 2.44 2.54 -6.07
C THR A 139 2.20 3.05 -7.48
N LEU A 140 3.01 3.99 -7.88
CA LEU A 140 3.06 4.55 -9.23
C LEU A 140 4.48 5.04 -9.53
N ILE A 141 4.76 5.41 -10.77
CA ILE A 141 6.07 5.91 -11.18
C ILE A 141 5.91 7.34 -11.69
N ARG A 142 6.78 8.25 -11.23
CA ARG A 142 6.95 9.57 -11.84
C ARG A 142 8.09 9.52 -12.84
N ILE A 143 7.87 10.00 -14.05
CA ILE A 143 8.94 10.30 -15.01
C ILE A 143 9.41 11.71 -14.73
N ASP A 144 10.64 11.84 -14.29
CA ASP A 144 11.23 13.12 -13.92
C ASP A 144 11.67 13.91 -15.17
N THR A 145 11.60 15.23 -15.08
CA THR A 145 12.04 16.15 -16.13
C THR A 145 13.33 16.85 -15.73
N ALA A 146 14.17 17.20 -16.69
CA ALA A 146 15.49 17.81 -16.45
C ALA A 146 15.45 19.17 -15.73
N ARG A 147 14.31 19.86 -15.69
CA ARG A 147 14.17 21.15 -15.02
C ARG A 147 14.01 20.97 -13.50
N LYS A 148 15.03 21.36 -12.74
CA LYS A 148 14.93 21.42 -11.27
C LYS A 148 13.80 22.36 -10.84
N GLY A 149 13.04 21.97 -9.82
CA GLY A 149 11.92 22.75 -9.29
C GLY A 149 10.59 22.65 -10.05
N THR A 150 10.53 21.90 -11.15
CA THR A 150 9.32 21.69 -11.95
C THR A 150 8.74 20.28 -11.82
N GLN A 151 9.01 19.59 -10.72
CA GLN A 151 8.54 18.21 -10.49
C GLN A 151 7.01 18.06 -10.67
N LEU A 152 6.23 19.08 -10.31
CA LEU A 152 4.78 19.08 -10.49
C LEU A 152 4.33 19.03 -11.96
N LEU A 153 5.22 19.40 -12.90
CA LEU A 153 4.98 19.34 -14.34
C LEU A 153 5.42 18.01 -14.95
N ALA A 154 5.94 17.10 -14.16
CA ALA A 154 6.29 15.74 -14.55
C ALA A 154 5.01 14.90 -14.79
N HIS A 155 5.18 13.67 -15.25
CA HIS A 155 4.08 12.75 -15.48
C HIS A 155 4.16 11.55 -14.54
N GLY A 156 3.01 11.17 -13.99
CA GLY A 156 2.83 9.96 -13.21
C GLY A 156 2.28 8.82 -14.08
N ILE A 157 2.95 7.68 -14.05
CA ILE A 157 2.50 6.44 -14.68
C ILE A 157 1.86 5.59 -13.60
N ASN A 158 0.60 5.25 -13.81
CA ASN A 158 -0.20 4.46 -12.89
C ASN A 158 -0.73 3.22 -13.61
N TYR A 159 -0.69 2.06 -12.95
CA TYR A 159 -1.46 0.89 -13.34
C TYR A 159 -2.64 0.72 -12.38
N GLY A 160 -3.84 0.55 -12.89
CA GLY A 160 -5.03 0.46 -12.06
C GLY A 160 -6.19 -0.26 -12.73
N ALA A 161 -7.16 -0.68 -11.92
CA ALA A 161 -8.41 -1.26 -12.40
C ALA A 161 -9.27 -0.20 -13.10
N TRP A 162 -9.82 -0.53 -14.25
CA TRP A 162 -10.81 0.28 -14.93
C TRP A 162 -12.21 -0.11 -14.45
N THR A 163 -12.70 0.61 -13.45
CA THR A 163 -14.01 0.37 -12.83
C THR A 163 -15.10 1.16 -13.53
N ARG A 164 -16.33 0.69 -13.43
CA ARG A 164 -17.51 1.40 -13.99
C ARG A 164 -17.98 2.56 -13.11
N GLY A 165 -17.46 2.65 -11.86
CA GLY A 165 -17.74 3.75 -10.93
C GLY A 165 -19.11 3.70 -10.25
N TYR A 166 -19.89 2.63 -10.42
CA TYR A 166 -21.25 2.49 -9.89
C TYR A 166 -21.39 1.35 -8.88
N GLU A 167 -20.32 0.56 -8.67
CA GLU A 167 -20.36 -0.59 -7.77
C GLU A 167 -20.32 -0.13 -6.31
N ASN A 168 -21.10 -0.80 -5.46
CA ASN A 168 -20.91 -0.65 -4.02
C ASN A 168 -19.57 -1.28 -3.59
N SER A 169 -19.04 -0.84 -2.45
CA SER A 169 -17.70 -1.24 -1.97
C SER A 169 -17.53 -2.75 -1.83
N PHE A 170 -18.61 -3.50 -1.53
CA PHE A 170 -18.56 -4.96 -1.42
C PHE A 170 -18.39 -5.62 -2.79
N LEU A 171 -19.22 -5.29 -3.78
CA LEU A 171 -19.10 -5.80 -5.15
C LEU A 171 -17.76 -5.41 -5.77
N TYR A 172 -17.31 -4.20 -5.52
CA TYR A 172 -16.00 -3.73 -5.94
C TYR A 172 -14.86 -4.63 -5.40
N ALA A 173 -14.90 -4.97 -4.10
CA ALA A 173 -13.93 -5.87 -3.50
C ALA A 173 -13.98 -7.27 -4.10
N VAL A 174 -15.20 -7.86 -4.25
CA VAL A 174 -15.39 -9.19 -4.84
C VAL A 174 -14.87 -9.25 -6.28
N TYR A 175 -15.19 -8.26 -7.11
CA TYR A 175 -14.75 -8.21 -8.50
C TYR A 175 -13.23 -8.02 -8.63
N GLY A 176 -12.64 -7.20 -7.74
CA GLY A 176 -11.19 -7.02 -7.68
C GLY A 176 -10.44 -8.27 -7.20
N LEU A 177 -11.03 -9.04 -6.28
CA LEU A 177 -10.47 -10.33 -5.86
C LEU A 177 -10.56 -11.39 -6.96
N ALA A 178 -11.64 -11.39 -7.72
CA ALA A 178 -11.92 -12.39 -8.77
C ALA A 178 -11.30 -12.03 -10.15
N GLY A 179 -10.70 -10.84 -10.31
CA GLY A 179 -10.08 -10.41 -11.56
C GLY A 179 -11.07 -9.99 -12.65
N PHE A 180 -12.27 -9.56 -12.29
CA PHE A 180 -13.29 -9.14 -13.25
C PHE A 180 -13.08 -7.72 -13.81
N TYR A 181 -12.16 -6.93 -13.23
CA TYR A 181 -11.81 -5.63 -13.80
C TYR A 181 -10.67 -5.76 -14.80
N PRO A 182 -10.78 -5.12 -15.98
CA PRO A 182 -9.61 -4.87 -16.80
C PRO A 182 -8.70 -3.87 -16.08
N GLY A 183 -7.42 -4.15 -16.04
CA GLY A 183 -6.38 -3.25 -15.59
C GLY A 183 -5.59 -2.69 -16.77
N GLY A 184 -5.06 -1.48 -16.62
CA GLY A 184 -4.27 -0.85 -17.64
C GLY A 184 -3.40 0.28 -17.10
N TYR A 185 -2.41 0.65 -17.91
CA TYR A 185 -1.54 1.77 -17.60
C TYR A 185 -2.19 3.09 -18.01
N THR A 186 -2.00 4.11 -17.20
CA THR A 186 -2.44 5.48 -17.48
C THR A 186 -1.31 6.45 -17.18
N VAL A 187 -1.18 7.46 -18.03
CA VAL A 187 -0.22 8.56 -17.86
C VAL A 187 -1.00 9.81 -17.50
N LYS A 188 -0.66 10.44 -16.39
CA LYS A 188 -1.34 11.65 -15.89
C LYS A 188 -0.31 12.69 -15.45
N PRO A 189 -0.63 13.99 -15.52
CA PRO A 189 0.23 15.01 -14.92
C PRO A 189 0.46 14.75 -13.43
N TYR A 190 1.68 14.94 -12.96
CA TYR A 190 2.03 14.63 -11.56
C TYR A 190 1.29 15.52 -10.55
N TYR A 191 0.94 16.74 -10.92
CA TYR A 191 0.10 17.61 -10.07
C TYR A 191 -1.27 17.01 -9.77
N ASP A 192 -1.87 16.25 -10.71
CA ASP A 192 -3.14 15.53 -10.48
C ASP A 192 -2.94 14.38 -9.50
N VAL A 193 -1.80 13.69 -9.57
CA VAL A 193 -1.42 12.63 -8.61
C VAL A 193 -1.32 13.22 -7.20
N ILE A 194 -0.60 14.35 -7.05
CA ILE A 194 -0.48 15.04 -5.76
C ILE A 194 -1.85 15.52 -5.28
N ASN A 195 -2.66 16.09 -6.16
CA ASN A 195 -3.98 16.55 -5.78
C ASN A 195 -4.85 15.40 -5.28
N THR A 196 -4.88 14.29 -5.98
CA THR A 196 -5.67 13.12 -5.60
C THR A 196 -5.18 12.52 -4.27
N TYR A 197 -3.93 12.09 -4.21
CA TYR A 197 -3.45 11.31 -3.06
C TYR A 197 -3.08 12.16 -1.85
N ASN A 198 -2.35 13.26 -2.04
CA ASN A 198 -1.83 14.06 -0.95
C ASN A 198 -2.83 15.08 -0.39
N ASN A 199 -3.67 15.65 -1.28
CA ASN A 199 -4.63 16.68 -0.88
C ASN A 199 -6.03 16.15 -0.61
N LEU A 200 -6.62 15.34 -1.52
CA LEU A 200 -7.98 14.79 -1.39
C LEU A 200 -8.03 13.63 -0.40
N GLU A 201 -7.16 12.62 -0.59
CA GLU A 201 -7.14 11.42 0.25
C GLU A 201 -6.29 11.60 1.52
N ASN A 202 -5.60 12.72 1.69
CA ASN A 202 -4.73 13.03 2.83
C ASN A 202 -3.69 11.94 3.14
N ARG A 203 -3.08 11.39 2.11
CA ARG A 203 -2.06 10.36 2.21
C ARG A 203 -0.67 10.98 2.14
N ASP A 204 0.24 10.47 2.93
CA ASP A 204 1.66 10.77 2.76
C ASP A 204 2.18 10.12 1.49
N ILE A 205 3.15 10.75 0.83
CA ILE A 205 3.81 10.22 -0.35
C ILE A 205 5.29 10.06 -0.07
N TRP A 206 5.82 8.89 -0.36
CA TRP A 206 7.25 8.58 -0.35
C TRP A 206 7.74 8.47 -1.79
N GLU A 207 8.82 9.19 -2.10
CA GLU A 207 9.41 9.30 -3.42
C GLU A 207 10.80 8.64 -3.38
N TYR A 208 10.99 7.52 -4.10
CA TYR A 208 12.23 6.77 -4.19
C TYR A 208 12.84 7.01 -5.56
N ASN A 209 13.84 7.88 -5.64
CA ASN A 209 14.50 8.23 -6.90
C ASN A 209 15.33 7.04 -7.39
N LEU A 210 15.07 6.58 -8.61
CA LEU A 210 15.72 5.40 -9.18
C LEU A 210 17.01 5.77 -9.90
N ASN A 211 18.02 4.96 -9.70
CA ASN A 211 19.30 5.09 -10.38
C ASN A 211 19.27 4.26 -11.68
N LEU A 212 18.73 4.84 -12.75
CA LEU A 212 18.69 4.27 -14.08
C LEU A 212 19.70 4.96 -14.99
N SER A 213 20.38 4.21 -15.87
CA SER A 213 21.18 4.79 -16.94
C SER A 213 20.28 5.44 -18.01
N ALA A 214 20.86 6.22 -18.91
CA ALA A 214 20.10 6.82 -20.00
C ALA A 214 19.48 5.77 -20.92
N GLU A 215 20.21 4.69 -21.21
CA GLU A 215 19.74 3.57 -22.03
C GLU A 215 18.61 2.80 -21.33
N GLU A 216 18.72 2.61 -20.01
CA GLU A 216 17.66 1.98 -19.21
C GLU A 216 16.41 2.85 -19.16
N LEU A 217 16.56 4.17 -19.04
CA LEU A 217 15.44 5.10 -19.05
C LEU A 217 14.74 5.14 -20.41
N ASP A 218 15.49 5.12 -21.51
CA ASP A 218 14.92 5.04 -22.86
C ASP A 218 14.15 3.74 -23.06
N LEU A 219 14.71 2.62 -22.62
CA LEU A 219 14.03 1.32 -22.66
C LEU A 219 12.79 1.32 -21.78
N PHE A 220 12.86 1.91 -20.58
CA PHE A 220 11.72 2.04 -19.67
C PHE A 220 10.55 2.78 -20.32
N VAL A 221 10.83 3.95 -20.93
CA VAL A 221 9.82 4.77 -21.61
C VAL A 221 9.25 4.05 -22.83
N ALA A 222 10.09 3.38 -23.61
CA ALA A 222 9.69 2.56 -24.73
C ALA A 222 8.77 1.41 -24.29
N HIS A 223 9.09 0.76 -23.18
CA HIS A 223 8.29 -0.35 -22.66
C HIS A 223 6.95 0.12 -22.09
N ILE A 224 6.90 1.27 -21.41
CA ILE A 224 5.64 1.89 -20.98
C ILE A 224 4.73 2.20 -22.16
N TRP A 225 5.28 2.62 -23.30
CA TRP A 225 4.52 2.78 -24.54
C TRP A 225 3.88 1.46 -25.01
N GLU A 226 4.65 0.35 -25.02
CA GLU A 226 4.15 -0.97 -25.44
C GLU A 226 3.02 -1.47 -24.53
N VAL A 227 3.26 -1.49 -23.20
CA VAL A 227 2.28 -2.00 -22.23
C VAL A 227 1.10 -1.04 -22.03
N GLY A 228 1.29 0.24 -22.31
CA GLY A 228 0.25 1.28 -22.23
C GLY A 228 -0.92 1.07 -23.20
N GLN A 229 -0.71 0.27 -24.25
CA GLN A 229 -1.73 -0.07 -25.26
C GLN A 229 -2.47 -1.38 -24.92
N THR A 230 -2.22 -1.96 -23.75
CA THR A 230 -2.71 -3.29 -23.38
C THR A 230 -3.62 -3.27 -22.17
N THR A 231 -4.37 -4.35 -22.00
CA THR A 231 -5.15 -4.61 -20.78
C THR A 231 -4.84 -6.00 -20.24
N THR A 232 -4.93 -6.12 -18.90
CA THR A 232 -4.73 -7.38 -18.18
C THR A 232 -5.76 -7.47 -17.07
N PRO A 233 -6.33 -8.64 -16.73
CA PRO A 233 -7.21 -8.77 -15.58
C PRO A 233 -6.52 -8.24 -14.32
N TYR A 234 -7.20 -7.36 -13.59
CA TYR A 234 -6.68 -6.76 -12.36
C TYR A 234 -7.10 -7.59 -11.15
N TYR A 235 -6.14 -8.09 -10.38
CA TYR A 235 -6.36 -8.82 -9.15
C TYR A 235 -5.80 -8.06 -7.97
N PHE A 236 -6.57 -7.84 -6.92
CA PHE A 236 -6.15 -7.04 -5.76
C PHE A 236 -4.89 -7.57 -5.07
N PHE A 237 -4.67 -8.88 -5.03
CA PHE A 237 -3.56 -9.50 -4.30
C PHE A 237 -2.41 -10.01 -5.18
N THR A 238 -2.58 -10.08 -6.49
CA THR A 238 -1.54 -10.64 -7.37
C THR A 238 -1.16 -9.68 -8.49
N GLN A 239 -1.96 -9.53 -9.52
CA GLN A 239 -1.69 -8.63 -10.65
C GLN A 239 -2.29 -7.24 -10.41
N ASN A 240 -1.78 -6.56 -9.38
CA ASN A 240 -2.21 -5.22 -8.97
C ASN A 240 -1.24 -4.13 -9.46
N CYS A 241 -1.46 -2.88 -9.00
CA CYS A 241 -0.64 -1.73 -9.38
C CYS A 241 0.85 -1.96 -9.14
N SER A 242 1.21 -2.56 -8.03
CA SER A 242 2.60 -2.77 -7.65
C SER A 242 3.27 -3.88 -8.45
N TYR A 243 2.59 -5.02 -8.61
CA TYR A 243 3.12 -6.16 -9.34
C TYR A 243 3.47 -5.79 -10.79
N MET A 244 2.54 -5.12 -11.48
CA MET A 244 2.75 -4.74 -12.88
C MET A 244 3.90 -3.72 -13.05
N LEU A 245 4.16 -2.89 -12.05
CA LEU A 245 5.34 -2.01 -12.05
C LEU A 245 6.64 -2.79 -11.82
N MET A 246 6.62 -3.85 -10.98
CA MET A 246 7.80 -4.71 -10.81
C MET A 246 8.16 -5.46 -12.11
N GLU A 247 7.17 -5.91 -12.89
CA GLU A 247 7.39 -6.49 -14.20
C GLU A 247 8.02 -5.49 -15.19
N VAL A 248 7.62 -4.22 -15.15
CA VAL A 248 8.25 -3.17 -15.98
C VAL A 248 9.71 -2.93 -15.58
N PHE A 249 10.04 -2.95 -14.29
CA PHE A 249 11.44 -2.85 -13.85
C PHE A 249 12.26 -4.06 -14.29
N ASP A 250 11.71 -5.26 -14.18
CA ASP A 250 12.39 -6.48 -14.63
C ASP A 250 12.60 -6.48 -16.16
N ALA A 251 11.69 -5.89 -16.94
CA ALA A 251 11.86 -5.72 -18.39
C ALA A 251 13.07 -4.84 -18.73
N VAL A 252 13.35 -3.84 -17.89
CA VAL A 252 14.51 -2.93 -18.05
C VAL A 252 15.79 -3.53 -17.49
N ARG A 253 15.72 -4.15 -16.32
CA ARG A 253 16.87 -4.72 -15.58
C ARG A 253 16.51 -6.12 -15.05
N PRO A 254 16.56 -7.15 -15.92
CA PRO A 254 16.07 -8.51 -15.61
C PRO A 254 16.74 -9.19 -14.42
N GLU A 255 17.97 -8.79 -14.10
CA GLU A 255 18.73 -9.30 -12.96
C GLU A 255 18.13 -8.91 -11.60
N LEU A 256 17.26 -7.89 -11.56
CA LEU A 256 16.58 -7.48 -10.33
C LEU A 256 15.58 -8.54 -9.84
N LYS A 257 14.88 -9.23 -10.75
CA LYS A 257 13.90 -10.28 -10.45
C LYS A 257 12.87 -9.84 -9.41
N LEU A 258 12.39 -8.60 -9.54
CA LEU A 258 11.50 -7.99 -8.54
C LEU A 258 10.13 -8.67 -8.53
N ALA A 259 9.52 -8.89 -9.70
CA ALA A 259 8.23 -9.57 -9.79
C ALA A 259 8.28 -11.00 -9.26
N GLN A 260 9.40 -11.71 -9.47
CA GLN A 260 9.60 -13.07 -8.97
C GLN A 260 9.70 -13.14 -7.43
N SER A 261 9.94 -12.02 -6.75
CA SER A 261 9.94 -11.95 -5.28
C SER A 261 8.54 -12.13 -4.68
N PHE A 262 7.48 -12.10 -5.51
CA PHE A 262 6.07 -12.13 -5.07
C PHE A 262 5.29 -13.29 -5.73
N PRO A 263 5.61 -14.56 -5.41
CA PRO A 263 5.01 -15.70 -6.10
C PRO A 263 3.56 -15.97 -5.69
N VAL A 264 3.10 -15.50 -4.54
CA VAL A 264 1.77 -15.79 -3.98
C VAL A 264 0.90 -14.54 -3.95
N GLN A 265 1.44 -13.45 -3.43
CA GLN A 265 0.74 -12.17 -3.29
C GLN A 265 1.69 -11.00 -3.43
N THR A 266 1.16 -9.87 -3.82
CA THR A 266 1.92 -8.62 -3.97
C THR A 266 1.24 -7.53 -3.16
N ILE A 267 1.89 -7.10 -2.09
CA ILE A 267 1.46 -5.97 -1.28
C ILE A 267 2.28 -4.74 -1.69
N PRO A 268 1.66 -3.59 -1.95
CA PRO A 268 2.38 -2.37 -2.37
C PRO A 268 3.58 -2.01 -1.49
N LEU A 269 3.43 -2.13 -0.17
CA LEU A 269 4.51 -1.88 0.77
C LEU A 269 5.69 -2.84 0.58
N ASP A 270 5.44 -4.13 0.35
CA ASP A 270 6.52 -5.11 0.18
C ASP A 270 7.29 -4.89 -1.11
N THR A 271 6.63 -4.36 -2.17
CA THR A 271 7.32 -4.00 -3.41
C THR A 271 8.33 -2.85 -3.21
N ILE A 272 7.97 -1.85 -2.40
CA ILE A 272 8.91 -0.78 -2.02
C ILE A 272 10.11 -1.35 -1.26
N LYS A 273 9.88 -2.25 -0.31
CA LYS A 273 10.96 -2.92 0.43
C LYS A 273 11.87 -3.69 -0.51
N ALA A 274 11.30 -4.44 -1.47
CA ALA A 274 12.06 -5.19 -2.45
C ALA A 274 12.96 -4.26 -3.31
N VAL A 275 12.44 -3.11 -3.74
CA VAL A 275 13.20 -2.11 -4.51
C VAL A 275 14.31 -1.49 -3.66
N VAL A 276 14.03 -1.07 -2.42
CA VAL A 276 15.01 -0.42 -1.53
C VAL A 276 16.10 -1.41 -1.08
N LYS A 277 15.77 -2.70 -0.93
CA LYS A 277 16.75 -3.76 -0.61
C LYS A 277 17.75 -4.04 -1.77
N ARG A 278 17.49 -3.58 -3.01
CA ARG A 278 18.43 -3.72 -4.14
C ARG A 278 19.48 -2.62 -4.07
N GLU A 279 20.70 -3.01 -3.75
CA GLU A 279 21.83 -2.07 -3.62
C GLU A 279 22.00 -1.23 -4.91
N GLY A 280 22.15 0.08 -4.72
CA GLY A 280 22.37 1.03 -5.81
C GLY A 280 21.15 1.32 -6.71
N LEU A 281 19.98 0.70 -6.49
CA LEU A 281 18.78 0.96 -7.29
C LEU A 281 18.09 2.27 -6.89
N VAL A 282 18.09 2.62 -5.61
CA VAL A 282 17.53 3.88 -5.09
C VAL A 282 18.66 4.83 -4.73
N SER A 283 18.68 6.02 -5.30
CA SER A 283 19.69 7.04 -5.07
C SER A 283 19.32 8.02 -3.94
N GLU A 284 18.05 8.33 -3.79
CA GLU A 284 17.53 9.29 -2.81
C GLU A 284 16.09 8.95 -2.43
N VAL A 285 15.72 9.28 -1.20
CA VAL A 285 14.34 9.12 -0.71
C VAL A 285 13.82 10.45 -0.21
N ASN A 286 12.69 10.89 -0.75
CA ASN A 286 12.02 12.12 -0.37
C ASN A 286 10.67 11.81 0.29
N TYR A 287 10.30 12.60 1.30
CA TYR A 287 9.05 12.48 2.04
C TYR A 287 8.17 13.70 1.81
N ARG A 288 6.95 13.45 1.40
CA ARG A 288 5.92 14.48 1.20
C ARG A 288 4.74 14.21 2.14
N PRO A 289 4.68 14.87 3.30
CA PRO A 289 3.57 14.72 4.23
C PRO A 289 2.26 15.21 3.64
N SER A 290 1.16 14.58 4.03
CA SER A 290 -0.20 14.99 3.68
C SER A 290 -0.53 16.38 4.23
N ARG A 291 -1.53 17.03 3.62
CA ARG A 291 -1.97 18.35 4.08
C ARG A 291 -2.43 18.32 5.54
N GLN A 292 -3.22 17.33 5.93
CA GLN A 292 -3.69 17.17 7.30
C GLN A 292 -2.52 17.00 8.29
N ARG A 293 -1.51 16.21 7.92
CA ARG A 293 -0.33 16.00 8.77
C ARG A 293 0.48 17.29 8.93
N LYS A 294 0.65 18.09 7.87
CA LYS A 294 1.30 19.40 7.93
C LYS A 294 0.55 20.35 8.88
N ILE A 295 -0.78 20.44 8.75
CA ILE A 295 -1.59 21.31 9.61
C ILE A 295 -1.47 20.86 11.06
N ARG A 296 -1.61 19.56 11.36
CA ARG A 296 -1.45 19.03 12.72
C ARG A 296 -0.05 19.30 13.31
N HIS A 297 0.99 19.18 12.48
CA HIS A 297 2.37 19.50 12.91
C HIS A 297 2.51 20.97 13.30
N ARG A 298 1.94 21.89 12.52
CA ARG A 298 1.92 23.32 12.84
C ARG A 298 1.09 23.62 14.08
N MET A 299 -0.09 23.02 14.21
CA MET A 299 -0.94 23.17 15.42
C MET A 299 -0.20 22.73 16.70
N LYS A 300 0.62 21.69 16.66
CA LYS A 300 1.44 21.25 17.80
C LYS A 300 2.52 22.26 18.22
N GLN A 301 2.94 23.14 17.32
CA GLN A 301 3.92 24.19 17.60
C GLN A 301 3.27 25.47 18.14
N MET A 302 1.95 25.61 18.02
CA MET A 302 1.22 26.78 18.49
C MET A 302 1.13 26.81 20.02
N ASN A 303 1.38 27.98 20.59
CA ASN A 303 0.97 28.28 21.98
C ASN A 303 -0.56 28.52 22.04
N LYS A 304 -1.11 28.62 23.25
CA LYS A 304 -2.56 28.81 23.45
C LYS A 304 -3.12 30.06 22.77
N PRO A 305 -2.50 31.26 22.83
CA PRO A 305 -2.95 32.45 22.08
C PRO A 305 -2.95 32.24 20.57
N GLN A 306 -1.88 31.67 20.01
CA GLN A 306 -1.79 31.36 18.57
C GLN A 306 -2.86 30.38 18.12
N PHE A 307 -3.09 29.31 18.90
CA PHE A 307 -4.11 28.31 18.57
C PHE A 307 -5.52 28.89 18.59
N LYS A 308 -5.83 29.76 19.57
CA LYS A 308 -7.11 30.48 19.62
C LYS A 308 -7.26 31.41 18.43
N ALA A 309 -6.23 32.20 18.11
CA ALA A 309 -6.21 33.09 16.95
C ALA A 309 -6.40 32.32 15.63
N PHE A 310 -5.78 31.13 15.50
CA PHE A 310 -5.96 30.24 14.37
C PHE A 310 -7.41 29.80 14.20
N LEU A 311 -8.06 29.33 15.26
CA LEU A 311 -9.46 28.92 15.21
C LEU A 311 -10.40 30.08 14.79
N GLU A 312 -10.19 31.29 15.32
CA GLU A 312 -10.98 32.45 14.93
C GLU A 312 -10.68 32.94 13.50
N ALA A 313 -9.41 32.90 13.08
CA ALA A 313 -9.01 33.23 11.70
C ALA A 313 -9.69 32.31 10.67
N THR A 314 -9.93 31.04 10.97
CA THR A 314 -10.69 30.13 10.08
C THR A 314 -12.15 30.56 9.87
N LYS A 315 -12.68 31.39 10.79
CA LYS A 315 -14.03 32.00 10.71
C LYS A 315 -14.01 33.43 10.12
N LEU A 316 -12.81 33.94 9.77
CA LEU A 316 -12.52 35.32 9.35
C LEU A 316 -12.59 36.36 10.46
N ASP A 317 -12.54 35.98 11.73
CA ASP A 317 -12.28 36.90 12.80
C ASP A 317 -10.76 37.01 13.03
N LEU A 318 -10.17 38.10 12.61
CA LEU A 318 -8.75 38.38 12.66
C LEU A 318 -8.31 39.17 13.90
N THR A 319 -9.24 39.57 14.77
CA THR A 319 -9.00 40.44 15.93
C THR A 319 -7.90 39.87 16.84
N GLN A 320 -7.97 38.56 17.12
CA GLN A 320 -6.98 37.89 17.94
C GLN A 320 -5.63 37.75 17.22
N THR A 321 -5.65 37.51 15.91
CA THR A 321 -4.44 37.40 15.08
C THR A 321 -3.69 38.74 15.05
N GLU A 322 -4.39 39.85 14.87
CA GLU A 322 -3.79 41.19 14.81
C GLU A 322 -3.15 41.63 16.15
N SER A 323 -3.52 41.00 17.27
CA SER A 323 -2.94 41.25 18.59
C SER A 323 -1.63 40.47 18.84
N LEU A 324 -1.27 39.52 17.99
CA LEU A 324 -0.05 38.72 18.11
C LEU A 324 1.17 39.47 17.51
N PRO A 325 2.39 39.08 17.91
CA PRO A 325 3.61 39.51 17.20
C PRO A 325 3.56 39.15 15.72
N GLU A 326 4.14 39.98 14.83
CA GLU A 326 4.05 39.80 13.37
C GLU A 326 4.44 38.39 12.90
N GLU A 327 5.47 37.80 13.50
CA GLU A 327 5.93 36.45 13.15
C GLU A 327 4.90 35.38 13.50
N GLU A 328 4.23 35.51 14.66
CA GLU A 328 3.14 34.63 15.06
C GLU A 328 1.89 34.82 14.21
N GLN A 329 1.59 36.08 13.77
CA GLN A 329 0.55 36.34 12.80
C GLN A 329 0.77 35.59 11.49
N ALA A 330 2.03 35.58 10.98
CA ALA A 330 2.39 34.89 9.77
C ALA A 330 2.09 33.39 9.84
N ASP A 331 2.49 32.75 10.95
CA ASP A 331 2.29 31.31 11.18
C ASP A 331 0.80 30.94 11.29
N VAL A 332 0.02 31.77 12.03
CA VAL A 332 -1.42 31.59 12.22
C VAL A 332 -2.18 31.72 10.89
N LEU A 333 -1.93 32.78 10.13
CA LEU A 333 -2.62 33.06 8.87
C LEU A 333 -2.31 32.01 7.80
N GLU A 334 -1.05 31.60 7.70
CA GLU A 334 -0.63 30.55 6.78
C GLU A 334 -1.28 29.20 7.11
N THR A 335 -1.35 28.85 8.40
CA THR A 335 -1.98 27.60 8.84
C THR A 335 -3.50 27.65 8.61
N ALA A 336 -4.14 28.79 8.90
CA ALA A 336 -5.57 28.98 8.63
C ALA A 336 -5.88 28.87 7.12
N TYR A 337 -5.06 29.47 6.26
CA TYR A 337 -5.21 29.35 4.82
C TYR A 337 -5.11 27.89 4.35
N GLN A 338 -4.11 27.12 4.84
CA GLN A 338 -3.99 25.70 4.50
C GLN A 338 -5.18 24.88 5.01
N TYR A 339 -5.73 25.23 6.18
CA TYR A 339 -6.90 24.54 6.70
C TYR A 339 -8.17 24.84 5.88
N ILE A 340 -8.38 26.08 5.44
CA ILE A 340 -9.47 26.43 4.54
C ILE A 340 -9.38 25.69 3.20
N GLN A 341 -8.16 25.51 2.67
CA GLN A 341 -7.95 24.67 1.49
C GLN A 341 -8.29 23.19 1.77
N TYR A 342 -7.96 22.69 2.95
CA TYR A 342 -8.32 21.33 3.37
C TYR A 342 -9.84 21.18 3.42
N GLN A 343 -10.56 22.09 4.08
CA GLN A 343 -12.02 22.05 4.20
C GLN A 343 -12.72 22.05 2.86
N TYR A 344 -12.24 22.86 1.90
CA TYR A 344 -12.80 22.87 0.55
C TYR A 344 -12.62 21.54 -0.16
N VAL A 345 -11.41 20.98 -0.09
CA VAL A 345 -11.09 19.70 -0.70
C VAL A 345 -11.86 18.54 -0.05
N ALA A 346 -12.07 18.60 1.26
CA ALA A 346 -12.90 17.65 2.02
C ALA A 346 -14.43 17.84 1.81
N ASN A 347 -14.85 18.79 0.97
CA ASN A 347 -16.24 19.16 0.75
C ASN A 347 -16.96 19.64 2.03
N GLU A 348 -16.22 20.17 3.01
CA GLU A 348 -16.77 20.75 4.25
C GLU A 348 -17.28 22.17 4.06
N ILE A 349 -16.78 22.89 3.06
CA ILE A 349 -17.19 24.25 2.70
C ILE A 349 -17.42 24.37 1.19
N THR A 350 -18.28 25.34 0.80
CA THR A 350 -18.58 25.61 -0.61
C THR A 350 -17.42 26.30 -1.33
N LEU A 351 -17.39 26.26 -2.67
CA LEU A 351 -16.43 27.02 -3.47
C LEU A 351 -16.51 28.53 -3.21
N GLN A 352 -17.71 29.05 -2.93
CA GLN A 352 -17.91 30.46 -2.64
C GLN A 352 -17.27 30.84 -1.30
N ASP A 353 -17.49 30.02 -0.25
CA ASP A 353 -16.85 30.20 1.06
C ASP A 353 -15.33 30.08 0.97
N TYR A 354 -14.85 29.08 0.24
CA TYR A 354 -13.42 28.90 0.01
C TYR A 354 -12.80 30.15 -0.63
N ARG A 355 -13.38 30.65 -1.72
CA ARG A 355 -12.87 31.86 -2.41
C ARG A 355 -12.82 33.05 -1.48
N LYS A 356 -13.91 33.30 -0.75
CA LYS A 356 -14.02 34.42 0.21
C LYS A 356 -12.97 34.30 1.31
N LYS A 357 -12.92 33.15 2.01
CA LYS A 357 -12.03 32.95 3.14
C LYS A 357 -10.57 32.98 2.72
N SER A 358 -10.23 32.31 1.61
CA SER A 358 -8.86 32.31 1.07
C SER A 358 -8.40 33.71 0.70
N PHE A 359 -9.24 34.50 0.04
CA PHE A 359 -8.91 35.89 -0.34
C PHE A 359 -8.61 36.76 0.88
N GLU A 360 -9.48 36.75 1.89
CA GLU A 360 -9.29 37.56 3.10
C GLU A 360 -8.08 37.15 3.92
N LEU A 361 -7.82 35.83 4.06
CA LEU A 361 -6.63 35.31 4.75
C LEU A 361 -5.34 35.69 3.99
N LEU A 362 -5.30 35.54 2.67
CA LEU A 362 -4.15 35.95 1.86
C LEU A 362 -3.92 37.47 1.90
N LYS A 363 -5.00 38.27 1.88
CA LYS A 363 -4.95 39.74 2.04
C LYS A 363 -4.36 40.11 3.40
N ALA A 364 -4.80 39.47 4.47
CA ALA A 364 -4.25 39.68 5.81
C ALA A 364 -2.76 39.25 5.88
N ARG A 365 -2.44 38.08 5.33
CA ARG A 365 -1.07 37.55 5.31
C ARG A 365 -0.09 38.49 4.55
N ASN A 366 -0.57 39.10 3.45
CA ASN A 366 0.25 40.01 2.65
C ASN A 366 0.58 41.34 3.36
N LYS A 367 -0.17 41.72 4.41
CA LYS A 367 0.15 42.88 5.26
C LYS A 367 1.26 42.59 6.26
N VAL A 368 1.47 41.33 6.62
CA VAL A 368 2.47 40.89 7.59
C VAL A 368 3.80 40.69 6.87
N LYS A 369 4.81 41.46 7.25
CA LYS A 369 6.16 41.42 6.63
C LYS A 369 7.01 40.26 7.12
N ALA A 370 6.72 39.72 8.30
CA ALA A 370 7.47 38.62 8.89
C ALA A 370 7.31 37.33 8.07
N GLY A 371 8.39 36.56 8.02
CA GLY A 371 8.39 35.19 7.50
C GLY A 371 7.72 34.23 8.46
N GLN A 372 7.48 33.02 7.98
CA GLN A 372 6.98 31.89 8.73
C GLN A 372 8.09 31.31 9.63
N LYS A 373 7.78 30.99 10.89
CA LYS A 373 8.74 30.43 11.86
C LYS A 373 8.53 28.93 12.14
N PHE A 374 7.33 28.41 11.92
CA PHE A 374 7.07 27.00 12.20
C PHE A 374 7.94 26.09 11.35
N ASP A 375 8.54 25.11 11.99
CA ASP A 375 9.33 24.10 11.32
C ASP A 375 8.45 23.27 10.38
N GLU A 376 8.98 22.99 9.18
CA GLU A 376 8.35 22.08 8.26
C GLU A 376 8.56 20.62 8.70
N LEU A 377 7.53 19.80 8.52
CA LEU A 377 7.64 18.36 8.74
C LEU A 377 8.43 17.73 7.57
N LYS A 378 9.72 17.48 7.80
CA LYS A 378 10.65 16.98 6.77
C LYS A 378 10.86 15.48 6.80
N THR A 379 10.48 14.81 7.90
CA THR A 379 10.77 13.40 8.12
C THR A 379 9.52 12.65 8.57
N GLY A 380 9.47 11.37 8.22
CA GLY A 380 8.46 10.41 8.66
C GLY A 380 9.10 9.04 8.87
N ASN A 381 8.33 8.08 9.35
CA ASN A 381 8.77 6.70 9.45
C ASN A 381 8.70 6.06 8.06
N ASN A 382 9.84 5.89 7.41
CA ASN A 382 9.88 5.34 6.05
C ASN A 382 9.32 3.91 6.00
N PRO A 383 8.22 3.68 5.25
CA PRO A 383 7.55 2.39 5.17
C PRO A 383 8.42 1.27 4.58
N ALA A 384 9.46 1.60 3.80
CA ALA A 384 10.41 0.60 3.31
C ALA A 384 11.13 -0.15 4.45
N TYR A 385 11.14 0.39 5.65
CA TYR A 385 11.75 -0.24 6.84
C TYR A 385 10.70 -0.76 7.85
N ALA A 386 9.43 -0.83 7.48
CA ALA A 386 8.37 -1.45 8.27
C ALA A 386 8.58 -2.97 8.43
N HIS A 387 7.86 -3.63 9.33
CA HIS A 387 7.87 -5.10 9.39
C HIS A 387 7.29 -5.71 8.11
N ASP A 388 7.64 -6.95 7.81
CA ASP A 388 7.13 -7.66 6.63
C ASP A 388 5.65 -8.04 6.81
N SER A 389 4.90 -8.21 5.73
CA SER A 389 3.43 -8.23 5.76
C SER A 389 2.83 -9.60 6.11
N MET A 390 3.51 -10.68 5.77
CA MET A 390 3.10 -12.03 6.17
C MET A 390 3.56 -12.32 7.60
N GLN A 391 2.75 -13.05 8.37
CA GLN A 391 3.09 -13.42 9.74
C GLN A 391 2.80 -14.90 10.01
N ALA A 392 3.78 -15.60 10.56
CA ALA A 392 3.59 -16.90 11.20
C ALA A 392 3.80 -16.75 12.71
N SER A 393 3.05 -17.49 13.50
CA SER A 393 3.25 -17.50 14.95
C SER A 393 2.99 -18.86 15.56
N VAL A 394 3.69 -19.11 16.67
CA VAL A 394 3.48 -20.29 17.51
C VAL A 394 3.22 -19.85 18.95
N GLY A 395 2.32 -20.51 19.65
CA GLY A 395 1.96 -20.12 20.98
C GLY A 395 1.53 -21.28 21.88
N ILE A 396 1.53 -21.01 23.16
CA ILE A 396 0.98 -21.88 24.20
C ILE A 396 -0.02 -21.08 25.02
N GLY A 397 -1.18 -21.67 25.28
CA GLY A 397 -2.23 -21.01 26.03
C GLY A 397 -3.06 -21.97 26.87
N ALA A 398 -3.95 -21.40 27.66
CA ALA A 398 -4.92 -22.14 28.44
C ALA A 398 -6.29 -21.48 28.31
N LYS A 399 -7.34 -22.28 28.09
CA LYS A 399 -8.73 -21.87 28.05
C LYS A 399 -9.52 -22.67 29.10
N ASP A 400 -9.98 -22.00 30.15
CA ASP A 400 -10.66 -22.63 31.31
C ASP A 400 -9.90 -23.84 31.91
N GLY A 401 -8.57 -23.74 31.96
CA GLY A 401 -7.70 -24.78 32.46
C GLY A 401 -7.27 -25.84 31.42
N ASP A 402 -7.85 -25.85 30.23
CA ASP A 402 -7.40 -26.73 29.15
C ASP A 402 -6.23 -26.08 28.40
N VAL A 403 -5.05 -26.69 28.52
CA VAL A 403 -3.82 -26.23 27.85
C VAL A 403 -3.87 -26.57 26.36
N TYR A 404 -3.38 -25.65 25.53
CA TYR A 404 -3.28 -25.86 24.09
C TYR A 404 -2.01 -25.24 23.51
N GLN A 405 -1.54 -25.78 22.39
CA GLN A 405 -0.58 -25.15 21.50
C GLN A 405 -1.33 -24.56 20.32
N GLU A 406 -0.84 -23.42 19.80
CA GLU A 406 -1.43 -22.75 18.65
C GLU A 406 -0.39 -22.49 17.57
N ILE A 407 -0.76 -22.78 16.32
CA ILE A 407 -0.06 -22.30 15.14
C ILE A 407 -1.01 -21.34 14.43
N ARG A 408 -0.50 -20.16 14.05
CA ARG A 408 -1.27 -19.14 13.36
C ARG A 408 -0.51 -18.62 12.15
N TYR A 409 -1.22 -18.38 11.07
CA TYR A 409 -0.70 -17.78 9.84
C TYR A 409 -1.62 -16.66 9.37
N ARG A 410 -1.03 -15.49 9.08
CA ARG A 410 -1.69 -14.32 8.53
C ARG A 410 -0.95 -13.88 7.26
N PRO A 411 -1.54 -14.02 6.06
CA PRO A 411 -0.89 -13.61 4.80
C PRO A 411 -0.78 -12.09 4.63
N ALA A 412 -1.69 -11.30 5.24
CA ALA A 412 -1.67 -9.84 5.20
C ALA A 412 -2.44 -9.27 6.40
N TYR A 413 -2.08 -8.19 7.00
CA TYR A 413 -1.05 -7.23 6.66
C TYR A 413 -0.45 -6.65 7.94
N HIS A 414 -1.26 -6.03 8.85
CA HIS A 414 -0.85 -5.31 10.06
C HIS A 414 -1.97 -5.26 11.08
N SER A 415 -1.67 -5.56 12.35
CA SER A 415 -2.59 -5.44 13.48
C SER A 415 -2.31 -4.18 14.31
N LEU A 416 -3.30 -3.71 15.06
CA LEU A 416 -3.19 -2.52 15.94
C LEU A 416 -2.02 -2.60 16.92
N THR A 417 -1.64 -3.80 17.37
CA THR A 417 -0.57 -4.03 18.35
C THR A 417 0.76 -4.44 17.73
N ASP A 418 0.84 -4.68 16.43
CA ASP A 418 2.10 -4.93 15.74
C ASP A 418 3.00 -3.68 15.76
N ASN A 419 4.29 -3.85 15.44
CA ASN A 419 5.22 -2.71 15.38
C ASN A 419 4.75 -1.69 14.34
N GLY A 420 4.30 -0.52 14.80
CA GLY A 420 3.69 0.52 13.97
C GLY A 420 4.67 1.35 13.14
N PHE A 421 5.99 1.06 13.15
CA PHE A 421 6.94 1.81 12.37
C PHE A 421 6.69 1.63 10.86
N GLY A 422 6.46 2.73 10.15
CA GLY A 422 6.19 2.73 8.72
C GLY A 422 4.76 2.40 8.33
N PHE A 423 3.86 2.17 9.30
CA PHE A 423 2.43 1.97 9.09
C PHE A 423 1.60 3.18 9.52
N LEU A 424 0.39 3.28 8.98
CA LEU A 424 -0.59 4.25 9.43
C LEU A 424 -1.06 3.86 10.83
N ARG A 425 -0.76 4.70 11.80
CA ARG A 425 -1.12 4.43 13.19
C ARG A 425 -2.63 4.35 13.39
N GLY A 426 -3.07 3.35 14.15
CA GLY A 426 -4.48 3.07 14.41
C GLY A 426 -5.19 2.38 13.23
N ALA A 427 -4.48 2.03 12.17
CA ALA A 427 -4.99 1.17 11.11
C ALA A 427 -4.72 -0.30 11.42
N GLU A 428 -5.69 -1.15 11.12
CA GLU A 428 -5.56 -2.60 11.15
C GLU A 428 -6.14 -3.17 9.88
N ILE A 429 -5.42 -4.11 9.28
CA ILE A 429 -5.87 -4.85 8.12
C ILE A 429 -5.37 -6.29 8.29
N ASN A 430 -6.25 -7.19 8.68
CA ASN A 430 -5.97 -8.62 8.74
C ASN A 430 -6.83 -9.33 7.69
N PHE A 431 -6.18 -10.10 6.84
CA PHE A 431 -6.83 -10.85 5.77
C PHE A 431 -6.41 -12.31 5.80
N LEU A 432 -7.41 -13.23 5.77
CA LEU A 432 -7.23 -14.69 5.81
C LEU A 432 -6.33 -15.20 6.95
N ASP A 433 -6.49 -14.66 8.14
CA ASP A 433 -5.73 -15.05 9.31
C ASP A 433 -6.29 -16.34 9.93
N ILE A 434 -5.51 -17.40 9.91
CA ILE A 434 -5.92 -18.77 10.26
C ILE A 434 -5.18 -19.23 11.52
N ALA A 435 -5.92 -19.76 12.51
CA ALA A 435 -5.33 -20.36 13.72
C ALA A 435 -5.82 -21.78 13.91
N VAL A 436 -4.86 -22.69 14.13
CA VAL A 436 -5.08 -24.11 14.46
C VAL A 436 -4.54 -24.38 15.85
N ARG A 437 -5.29 -25.10 16.68
CA ARG A 437 -4.90 -25.46 18.04
C ARG A 437 -4.85 -26.98 18.22
N HIS A 438 -3.90 -27.43 19.03
CA HIS A 438 -3.87 -28.76 19.61
C HIS A 438 -4.17 -28.65 21.11
N TYR A 439 -5.20 -29.36 21.60
CA TYR A 439 -5.58 -29.39 23.01
C TYR A 439 -5.02 -30.65 23.65
N ASP A 440 -4.16 -30.52 24.68
CA ASP A 440 -3.47 -31.63 25.34
C ASP A 440 -4.41 -32.62 25.99
N LYS A 441 -5.42 -32.14 26.72
CA LYS A 441 -6.37 -32.97 27.46
C LYS A 441 -7.17 -33.96 26.58
N HIS A 442 -7.39 -33.61 25.33
CA HIS A 442 -8.23 -34.38 24.40
C HIS A 442 -7.46 -34.92 23.21
N ASP A 443 -6.14 -34.66 23.15
CA ASP A 443 -5.24 -34.99 22.01
C ASP A 443 -5.89 -34.66 20.66
N ARG A 444 -6.37 -33.44 20.51
CA ARG A 444 -7.21 -33.04 19.38
C ARG A 444 -6.76 -31.78 18.71
N TYR A 445 -6.54 -31.84 17.39
CA TYR A 445 -6.35 -30.67 16.55
C TYR A 445 -7.69 -30.07 16.15
N VAL A 446 -7.81 -28.74 16.23
CA VAL A 446 -9.01 -28.01 15.84
C VAL A 446 -8.64 -26.75 15.09
N LEU A 447 -9.40 -26.44 14.06
CA LEU A 447 -9.39 -25.12 13.45
C LEU A 447 -10.07 -24.15 14.44
N GLN A 448 -9.30 -23.23 15.03
CA GLN A 448 -9.83 -22.31 16.02
C GLN A 448 -10.55 -21.13 15.38
N GLN A 449 -9.94 -20.56 14.34
CA GLN A 449 -10.53 -19.41 13.62
C GLN A 449 -9.99 -19.28 12.20
N ILE A 450 -10.81 -18.67 11.36
CA ILE A 450 -10.43 -18.05 10.09
C ILE A 450 -10.97 -16.61 10.12
N ASN A 451 -10.11 -15.62 10.28
CA ASN A 451 -10.46 -14.22 10.03
C ASN A 451 -10.40 -13.98 8.52
N VAL A 452 -11.55 -13.89 7.88
CA VAL A 452 -11.63 -13.59 6.45
C VAL A 452 -11.18 -12.17 6.20
N LEU A 453 -11.66 -11.24 7.03
CA LEU A 453 -11.31 -9.82 6.98
C LEU A 453 -11.51 -9.20 8.36
N GLU A 454 -10.53 -8.41 8.80
CA GLU A 454 -10.65 -7.53 9.96
C GLU A 454 -10.00 -6.19 9.62
N LEU A 455 -10.78 -5.14 9.67
CA LEU A 455 -10.37 -3.76 9.40
C LEU A 455 -10.64 -2.90 10.62
N ALA A 456 -9.68 -2.06 10.98
CA ALA A 456 -9.90 -0.99 11.94
C ALA A 456 -9.22 0.30 11.46
N SER A 457 -9.90 1.41 11.68
CA SER A 457 -9.35 2.74 11.49
C SER A 457 -9.68 3.58 12.71
N LEU A 458 -8.75 3.65 13.64
CA LEU A 458 -8.85 4.46 14.85
C LEU A 458 -8.15 5.78 14.57
N SER A 459 -8.92 6.84 14.34
CA SER A 459 -8.39 8.17 14.01
C SER A 459 -8.76 9.16 15.11
N PRO A 460 -7.79 9.76 15.81
CA PRO A 460 -8.09 10.69 16.88
C PRO A 460 -8.87 11.93 16.42
N ILE A 461 -9.92 12.25 17.15
CA ILE A 461 -10.68 13.50 17.03
C ILE A 461 -9.90 14.57 17.77
N ASP A 462 -9.74 15.72 17.16
CA ASP A 462 -9.22 16.94 17.79
C ASP A 462 -10.17 18.13 17.56
N GLU A 463 -9.82 19.32 17.99
CA GLU A 463 -10.67 20.52 17.85
C GLU A 463 -10.92 20.90 16.38
N VAL A 464 -10.02 20.49 15.48
CA VAL A 464 -10.01 20.87 14.07
C VAL A 464 -10.51 19.72 13.18
N PHE A 465 -10.03 18.50 13.43
CA PHE A 465 -10.33 17.33 12.59
C PHE A 465 -11.30 16.38 13.31
N LYS A 466 -12.47 16.14 12.70
CA LYS A 466 -13.53 15.28 13.23
C LYS A 466 -13.55 13.93 12.51
N ALA A 467 -12.50 13.14 12.70
CA ALA A 467 -12.39 11.84 12.08
C ALA A 467 -13.35 10.82 12.73
N VAL A 468 -13.98 9.99 11.92
CA VAL A 468 -14.77 8.84 12.40
C VAL A 468 -13.85 7.62 12.51
N SER A 469 -13.92 6.95 13.65
CA SER A 469 -13.25 5.67 13.85
C SER A 469 -14.21 4.52 13.57
N TYR A 470 -13.71 3.42 13.00
CA TYR A 470 -14.56 2.26 12.71
C TYR A 470 -13.79 0.94 12.87
N LYS A 471 -14.53 -0.15 13.07
CA LYS A 471 -14.07 -1.53 12.96
C LYS A 471 -15.07 -2.34 12.13
N VAL A 472 -14.56 -3.20 11.25
CA VAL A 472 -15.34 -4.14 10.45
C VAL A 472 -14.68 -5.50 10.52
N GLY A 473 -15.44 -6.55 10.77
CA GLY A 473 -14.92 -7.91 10.85
C GLY A 473 -15.84 -8.94 10.22
N ILE A 474 -15.24 -9.94 9.56
CA ILE A 474 -15.91 -11.16 9.10
C ILE A 474 -14.99 -12.33 9.44
N ASN A 475 -15.45 -13.22 10.29
CA ASN A 475 -14.64 -14.37 10.71
C ASN A 475 -15.49 -15.62 10.94
N VAL A 476 -14.85 -16.77 10.85
CA VAL A 476 -15.39 -18.05 11.29
C VAL A 476 -14.62 -18.48 12.52
N THR A 477 -15.31 -18.65 13.65
CA THR A 477 -14.68 -19.04 14.92
C THR A 477 -15.34 -20.28 15.50
N ARG A 478 -14.49 -21.12 16.11
CA ARG A 478 -14.97 -22.22 16.95
C ARG A 478 -15.41 -21.65 18.29
N GLN A 479 -16.67 -21.92 18.64
CA GLN A 479 -17.32 -21.48 19.87
C GLN A 479 -17.88 -22.69 20.62
N THR A 480 -18.08 -22.56 21.94
CA THR A 480 -18.74 -23.57 22.77
C THR A 480 -20.09 -23.03 23.16
N ASN A 481 -21.15 -23.78 22.87
CA ASN A 481 -22.50 -23.41 23.32
C ASN A 481 -22.56 -23.50 24.86
N PRO A 482 -22.89 -22.41 25.57
CA PRO A 482 -22.84 -22.38 27.03
C PRO A 482 -23.86 -23.27 27.71
N GLN A 483 -24.93 -23.68 27.00
CA GLN A 483 -25.99 -24.56 27.52
C GLN A 483 -25.66 -26.04 27.32
N THR A 484 -25.29 -26.41 26.07
CA THR A 484 -25.07 -27.81 25.68
C THR A 484 -23.64 -28.28 25.88
N GLN A 485 -22.67 -27.34 26.07
CA GLN A 485 -21.24 -27.59 26.15
C GLN A 485 -20.65 -28.18 24.86
N ASN A 486 -21.43 -28.22 23.77
CA ASN A 486 -20.95 -28.69 22.48
C ASN A 486 -20.25 -27.55 21.70
N ASP A 487 -19.19 -27.90 21.03
CA ASP A 487 -18.49 -26.98 20.12
C ASP A 487 -19.20 -26.88 18.78
N TYR A 488 -19.16 -25.69 18.22
CA TYR A 488 -19.71 -25.41 16.89
C TYR A 488 -18.88 -24.31 16.22
N TYR A 489 -18.99 -24.16 14.90
CA TYR A 489 -18.44 -23.04 14.16
C TYR A 489 -19.55 -22.02 13.91
N ALA A 490 -19.20 -20.76 14.10
CA ALA A 490 -20.04 -19.62 13.76
C ALA A 490 -19.33 -18.69 12.80
N LEU A 491 -20.02 -18.31 11.73
CA LEU A 491 -19.68 -17.15 10.91
C LEU A 491 -20.16 -15.91 11.67
N ASN A 492 -19.24 -15.02 12.01
CA ASN A 492 -19.54 -13.77 12.68
C ASN A 492 -19.23 -12.60 11.74
N ALA A 493 -20.05 -11.56 11.82
CA ALA A 493 -19.86 -10.30 11.13
C ALA A 493 -20.15 -9.14 12.07
N ASN A 494 -19.32 -8.09 12.01
CA ASN A 494 -19.54 -6.87 12.77
C ASN A 494 -19.18 -5.63 11.96
N VAL A 495 -19.89 -4.53 12.23
CA VAL A 495 -19.62 -3.19 11.72
C VAL A 495 -19.85 -2.19 12.84
N ASN A 496 -18.81 -1.50 13.23
CA ASN A 496 -18.81 -0.58 14.36
C ASN A 496 -18.28 0.79 13.93
N GLY A 497 -18.87 1.86 14.47
CA GLY A 497 -18.44 3.24 14.28
C GLY A 497 -18.41 4.02 15.59
N GLY A 498 -17.57 5.05 15.65
CA GLY A 498 -17.45 5.88 16.85
C GLY A 498 -16.30 6.87 16.79
N GLY A 499 -15.68 7.13 17.93
CA GLY A 499 -14.60 8.10 18.04
C GLY A 499 -13.39 7.59 18.79
N THR A 500 -12.25 8.18 18.50
CA THR A 500 -10.98 7.99 19.20
C THR A 500 -10.48 9.32 19.73
N TYR A 501 -9.91 9.32 20.92
CA TYR A 501 -9.28 10.47 21.55
C TYR A 501 -7.82 10.14 21.93
N ALA A 502 -6.87 10.99 21.50
CA ALA A 502 -5.48 10.84 21.86
C ALA A 502 -5.22 11.50 23.22
N LEU A 503 -4.97 10.71 24.27
CA LEU A 503 -4.49 11.24 25.56
C LEU A 503 -3.06 11.76 25.43
N THR A 504 -2.23 11.01 24.74
CA THR A 504 -0.85 11.34 24.39
C THR A 504 -0.57 10.87 22.96
N ASP A 505 0.61 11.19 22.45
CA ASP A 505 1.04 10.61 21.15
C ASP A 505 1.07 9.08 21.19
N ASN A 506 1.21 8.43 22.35
CA ASN A 506 1.34 6.98 22.50
C ASN A 506 0.10 6.28 23.04
N ILE A 507 -0.85 6.98 23.64
CA ILE A 507 -2.03 6.40 24.28
C ILE A 507 -3.29 7.00 23.70
N TRP A 508 -4.12 6.15 23.09
CA TRP A 508 -5.40 6.53 22.51
C TRP A 508 -6.54 5.80 23.20
N LEU A 509 -7.62 6.49 23.47
CA LEU A 509 -8.88 5.94 23.95
C LEU A 509 -9.87 5.90 22.78
N TYR A 510 -10.68 4.85 22.68
CA TYR A 510 -11.75 4.79 21.71
C TYR A 510 -13.05 4.23 22.29
N ALA A 511 -14.16 4.67 21.71
CA ALA A 511 -15.49 4.16 22.00
C ALA A 511 -16.25 3.99 20.68
N LEU A 512 -16.78 2.78 20.48
CA LEU A 512 -17.48 2.40 19.25
C LEU A 512 -18.81 1.74 19.62
N THR A 513 -19.76 1.83 18.70
CA THR A 513 -21.03 1.09 18.74
C THR A 513 -21.38 0.60 17.35
N GLY A 514 -22.14 -0.47 17.25
CA GLY A 514 -22.44 -1.00 15.94
C GLY A 514 -23.39 -2.19 15.97
N LEU A 515 -23.28 -2.98 14.91
CA LEU A 515 -24.06 -4.17 14.67
C LEU A 515 -23.15 -5.41 14.69
N ASP A 516 -23.61 -6.45 15.37
CA ASP A 516 -23.01 -7.77 15.36
C ASP A 516 -24.04 -8.80 14.90
N ALA A 517 -23.60 -9.81 14.17
CA ALA A 517 -24.41 -10.94 13.78
C ALA A 517 -23.58 -12.22 13.77
N ALA A 518 -24.21 -13.35 14.04
CA ALA A 518 -23.59 -14.65 13.88
C ALA A 518 -24.58 -15.65 13.28
N TYR A 519 -24.01 -16.60 12.50
CA TYR A 519 -24.71 -17.73 11.94
C TYR A 519 -23.92 -19.03 12.20
N GLY A 520 -24.58 -20.06 12.81
CA GLY A 520 -23.90 -21.32 13.09
C GLY A 520 -24.85 -22.37 13.73
N GLY A 521 -24.59 -23.65 13.45
CA GLY A 521 -25.48 -24.76 13.87
C GLY A 521 -25.60 -25.00 15.38
N GLY A 522 -24.77 -24.33 16.21
CA GLY A 522 -24.86 -24.38 17.66
C GLY A 522 -25.70 -23.26 18.29
N LEU A 523 -26.30 -22.40 17.47
CA LEU A 523 -27.07 -21.24 17.91
C LEU A 523 -28.59 -21.53 17.84
N PRO A 524 -29.41 -20.94 18.73
CA PRO A 524 -30.87 -20.99 18.59
C PRO A 524 -31.27 -20.40 17.23
N HIS A 525 -32.10 -21.14 16.48
CA HIS A 525 -32.50 -20.81 15.11
C HIS A 525 -31.28 -20.59 14.15
N ASN A 526 -30.12 -21.15 14.49
CA ASN A 526 -28.85 -21.03 13.78
C ASN A 526 -28.31 -19.61 13.62
N GLN A 527 -28.88 -18.61 14.30
CA GLN A 527 -28.44 -17.23 14.13
C GLN A 527 -28.79 -16.32 15.32
N TRP A 528 -28.08 -15.19 15.40
CA TRP A 528 -28.48 -14.04 16.18
C TRP A 528 -27.96 -12.76 15.50
N ALA A 529 -28.60 -11.64 15.80
CA ALA A 529 -28.13 -10.30 15.49
C ALA A 529 -28.29 -9.43 16.74
N GLY A 530 -27.54 -8.36 16.81
CA GLY A 530 -27.58 -7.44 17.95
C GLY A 530 -26.79 -6.18 17.71
N THR A 531 -26.79 -5.33 18.74
CA THR A 531 -25.96 -4.13 18.81
C THR A 531 -24.87 -4.32 19.85
N ASP A 532 -23.79 -3.53 19.76
CA ASP A 532 -22.73 -3.54 20.76
C ASP A 532 -22.32 -2.16 21.24
N LEU A 533 -21.64 -2.18 22.40
CA LEU A 533 -20.84 -1.07 22.90
C LEU A 533 -19.43 -1.59 23.14
N THR A 534 -18.46 -0.94 22.54
CA THR A 534 -17.03 -1.28 22.63
C THR A 534 -16.25 -0.06 23.12
N GLY A 535 -15.47 -0.24 24.18
CA GLY A 535 -14.53 0.75 24.67
C GLY A 535 -13.15 0.18 24.79
N GLY A 536 -12.13 0.95 24.48
CA GLY A 536 -10.77 0.43 24.56
C GLY A 536 -9.69 1.50 24.63
N VAL A 537 -8.49 1.00 24.92
CA VAL A 537 -7.24 1.76 24.97
C VAL A 537 -6.27 1.11 23.98
N LEU A 538 -5.65 1.94 23.14
CA LEU A 538 -4.54 1.54 22.28
C LEU A 538 -3.27 2.22 22.79
N PHE A 539 -2.22 1.44 23.01
CA PHE A 539 -0.89 1.91 23.38
C PHE A 539 0.13 1.47 22.34
N ASN A 540 1.00 2.38 21.92
CA ASN A 540 2.07 2.09 20.96
C ASN A 540 3.31 2.90 21.30
N SER A 541 4.44 2.21 21.41
CA SER A 541 5.77 2.80 21.63
C SER A 541 6.78 2.13 20.70
N GLU A 542 8.05 2.50 20.84
CA GLU A 542 9.13 1.89 20.07
C GLU A 542 9.33 0.40 20.39
N TRP A 543 9.08 -0.02 21.65
CA TRP A 543 9.36 -1.36 22.15
C TRP A 543 8.11 -2.20 22.40
N PHE A 544 6.96 -1.56 22.53
CA PHE A 544 5.73 -2.22 22.92
C PHE A 544 4.54 -1.71 22.12
N GLY A 545 3.68 -2.65 21.71
CA GLY A 545 2.32 -2.39 21.28
C GLY A 545 1.34 -3.06 22.24
N GLY A 546 0.19 -2.45 22.46
CA GLY A 546 -0.80 -3.07 23.33
C GLY A 546 -2.18 -2.48 23.16
N SER A 547 -3.19 -3.27 23.49
CA SER A 547 -4.57 -2.84 23.57
C SER A 547 -5.27 -3.49 24.76
N ALA A 548 -6.19 -2.74 25.36
CA ALA A 548 -7.19 -3.31 26.27
C ALA A 548 -8.56 -2.89 25.79
N GLU A 549 -9.51 -3.84 25.73
CA GLU A 549 -10.84 -3.61 25.19
C GLU A 549 -11.90 -4.28 26.05
N ILE A 550 -13.05 -3.63 26.20
CA ILE A 550 -14.27 -4.17 26.73
C ILE A 550 -15.37 -4.04 25.69
N LYS A 551 -16.07 -5.12 25.40
CA LYS A 551 -17.18 -5.17 24.44
C LYS A 551 -18.39 -5.83 25.08
N LYS A 552 -19.54 -5.14 25.03
CA LYS A 552 -20.85 -5.70 25.42
C LYS A 552 -21.73 -5.81 24.20
N VAL A 553 -22.17 -7.04 23.90
CA VAL A 553 -23.14 -7.34 22.84
C VAL A 553 -24.52 -7.52 23.45
N PHE A 554 -25.53 -6.90 22.85
CA PHE A 554 -26.96 -7.01 23.17
C PHE A 554 -27.65 -7.71 22.00
N ALA A 555 -27.66 -9.05 22.04
CA ALA A 555 -28.18 -9.85 20.94
C ALA A 555 -29.68 -10.18 21.12
N THR A 556 -30.30 -10.58 20.02
CA THR A 556 -31.69 -11.04 19.96
C THR A 556 -31.95 -12.29 20.80
N ASN A 557 -30.91 -13.03 21.21
CA ASN A 557 -30.98 -14.14 22.12
C ASN A 557 -29.91 -14.07 23.22
N LYS A 558 -30.12 -14.86 24.31
CA LYS A 558 -29.21 -14.84 25.47
C LYS A 558 -27.81 -15.38 25.15
N ILE A 559 -27.68 -16.30 24.17
CA ILE A 559 -26.39 -16.91 23.80
C ILE A 559 -25.52 -15.89 23.05
N GLY A 560 -26.10 -15.05 22.21
CA GLY A 560 -25.38 -13.96 21.55
C GLY A 560 -25.04 -12.77 22.47
N SER A 561 -25.78 -12.63 23.60
CA SER A 561 -25.56 -11.51 24.54
C SER A 561 -24.35 -11.77 25.43
N THR A 562 -23.20 -11.22 25.03
CA THR A 562 -21.91 -11.45 25.69
C THR A 562 -21.32 -10.18 26.31
N LEU A 563 -20.53 -10.34 27.34
CA LEU A 563 -19.59 -9.33 27.83
C LEU A 563 -18.17 -9.91 27.69
N THR A 564 -17.36 -9.28 26.88
CA THR A 564 -15.95 -9.68 26.68
C THR A 564 -15.04 -8.53 27.07
N TYR A 565 -14.00 -8.83 27.82
CA TYR A 565 -12.90 -7.90 28.01
C TYR A 565 -11.57 -8.63 27.91
N GLY A 566 -10.54 -7.92 27.48
CA GLY A 566 -9.24 -8.51 27.32
C GLY A 566 -8.16 -7.48 27.08
N ALA A 567 -6.94 -7.98 27.05
CA ALA A 567 -5.76 -7.20 26.77
C ALA A 567 -4.78 -7.99 25.92
N VAL A 568 -4.07 -7.28 25.06
CA VAL A 568 -2.96 -7.79 24.25
C VAL A 568 -1.77 -6.88 24.52
N LEU A 569 -0.60 -7.48 24.72
CA LEU A 569 0.67 -6.79 24.85
C LEU A 569 1.69 -7.48 23.96
N ASP A 570 2.25 -6.74 23.02
CA ASP A 570 3.36 -7.15 22.16
C ASP A 570 4.66 -6.48 22.62
N TYR A 571 5.69 -7.27 22.86
CA TYR A 571 7.06 -6.80 23.06
C TYR A 571 7.88 -7.05 21.80
N TYR A 572 8.42 -5.99 21.18
CA TYR A 572 9.14 -6.08 19.92
C TYR A 572 10.62 -6.40 20.17
N LEU A 573 11.02 -7.64 19.86
CA LEU A 573 12.43 -8.06 19.87
C LEU A 573 13.19 -7.46 18.67
N THR A 574 12.53 -7.41 17.55
CA THR A 574 12.97 -6.72 16.32
C THR A 574 11.74 -6.13 15.63
N ARG A 575 11.89 -5.50 14.49
CA ARG A 575 10.72 -5.09 13.67
C ARG A 575 9.88 -6.27 13.21
N ASN A 576 10.51 -7.43 12.97
CA ASN A 576 9.85 -8.62 12.44
C ASN A 576 9.54 -9.69 13.49
N ILE A 577 10.04 -9.55 14.72
CA ILE A 577 9.86 -10.57 15.77
C ILE A 577 9.27 -9.91 17.01
N ALA A 578 8.17 -10.47 17.51
CA ALA A 578 7.53 -10.01 18.74
C ALA A 578 7.10 -11.18 19.62
N LEU A 579 7.07 -10.93 20.95
CA LEU A 579 6.42 -11.78 21.93
C LEU A 579 5.07 -11.15 22.29
N GLU A 580 3.99 -11.89 22.09
CA GLU A 580 2.64 -11.47 22.44
C GLU A 580 2.17 -12.18 23.70
N ALA A 581 1.63 -11.41 24.65
CA ALA A 581 0.82 -11.90 25.75
C ALA A 581 -0.62 -11.44 25.55
N LYS A 582 -1.57 -12.36 25.53
CA LYS A 582 -3.00 -12.09 25.38
C LYS A 582 -3.80 -12.70 26.51
N PHE A 583 -4.72 -11.92 27.06
CA PHE A 583 -5.74 -12.38 28.00
C PHE A 583 -7.10 -11.98 27.50
N THR A 584 -8.08 -12.88 27.64
CA THR A 584 -9.48 -12.62 27.29
C THR A 584 -10.40 -13.26 28.32
N HIS A 585 -11.37 -12.51 28.82
CA HIS A 585 -12.47 -12.99 29.63
C HIS A 585 -13.77 -12.78 28.89
N THR A 586 -14.57 -13.82 28.75
CA THR A 586 -15.89 -13.75 28.13
C THR A 586 -16.96 -14.29 29.08
N GLN A 587 -17.92 -13.44 29.38
CA GLN A 587 -19.13 -13.83 30.10
C GLN A 587 -20.29 -14.06 29.13
N ASN A 588 -20.84 -15.27 29.14
CA ASN A 588 -21.93 -15.64 28.26
C ASN A 588 -22.89 -16.57 29.00
N TYR A 589 -24.18 -16.22 29.03
CA TYR A 589 -25.25 -17.04 29.65
C TYR A 589 -24.95 -17.48 31.08
N GLY A 590 -24.38 -16.59 31.90
CA GLY A 590 -23.98 -16.86 33.28
C GLY A 590 -22.74 -17.73 33.46
N LYS A 591 -22.05 -18.09 32.38
CA LYS A 591 -20.74 -18.76 32.40
C LYS A 591 -19.63 -17.80 32.05
N ASN A 592 -18.51 -18.01 32.69
CA ASN A 592 -17.28 -17.25 32.48
C ASN A 592 -16.27 -18.16 31.78
N VAL A 593 -15.61 -17.64 30.74
CA VAL A 593 -14.52 -18.30 30.01
C VAL A 593 -13.30 -17.42 30.09
N ASN A 594 -12.21 -17.96 30.65
CA ASN A 594 -10.92 -17.28 30.70
C ASN A 594 -9.96 -17.91 29.72
N GLU A 595 -9.27 -17.09 28.96
CA GLU A 595 -8.25 -17.55 28.04
C GLU A 595 -6.98 -16.69 28.16
N SER A 596 -5.83 -17.37 28.33
CA SER A 596 -4.50 -16.74 28.31
C SER A 596 -3.65 -17.40 27.25
N LEU A 597 -2.84 -16.60 26.55
CA LEU A 597 -1.99 -17.08 25.45
C LEU A 597 -0.69 -16.29 25.44
N LEU A 598 0.43 -17.01 25.33
CA LEU A 598 1.74 -16.46 24.97
C LEU A 598 2.10 -16.94 23.57
N ARG A 599 2.58 -16.03 22.74
CA ARG A 599 2.85 -16.30 21.33
C ARG A 599 4.15 -15.64 20.88
N LEU A 600 4.96 -16.37 20.13
CA LEU A 600 6.08 -15.81 19.36
C LEU A 600 5.58 -15.54 17.94
N LYS A 601 5.69 -14.29 17.49
CA LYS A 601 5.27 -13.79 16.18
C LYS A 601 6.50 -13.54 15.32
N TYR A 602 6.46 -13.96 14.06
CA TYR A 602 7.49 -13.69 13.06
C TYR A 602 6.84 -13.18 11.77
N ASN A 603 7.23 -11.96 11.37
CA ASN A 603 6.83 -11.36 10.09
C ASN A 603 7.92 -11.62 9.03
N PHE A 604 7.51 -11.99 7.78
CA PHE A 604 8.42 -12.36 6.70
C PHE A 604 7.88 -12.04 5.31
#